data_54cbe2c28157827d5d6bca80428c2cda
#
_entry.id   54cbe2c28157827d5d6bca80428c2cda
#
_cell.length_a   1.000
_cell.length_b   1.000
_cell.length_c   1.000
_cell.angle_alpha   90.00
_cell.angle_beta   90.00
_cell.angle_gamma   90.00
#
_symmetry.space_group_name_H-M   'P 1'
#
loop_
_entity.id
_entity.type
_entity.pdbx_description
1 polymer ?
#
loop_
_entity_poly.entity_id
_entity_poly.type
_entity_poly.pdbx_seq_one_letter_code
_entity_poly.pdbx_strand_id
1 'polypeptide(L)'
;NVDEHGLNETERTFPEDLWELTGPEWNGKTAFPSPVTSSPGRAFMIATIDYFEHDENETTNAFDWWKAMAENDARFTSGWTEAYEIHYSGGYGEWTEGHIGDSLLTVSYCHSPGVEAYYSGNSTHSTSITLERSTFHQVEYAALTNGATNVNGANAFLDFLLSEDVNRNMPENNLMLSVLENPTFPDTDGYSWHTDTPTMNA
;
A
#
# COMPACT_ATOMS: atom_id res chain seq x y z
N ASN A 1 7.38 -1.58 -13.27
CA ASN A 1 8.03 -0.73 -14.26
C ASN A 1 7.76 -1.28 -15.65
N VAL A 2 6.97 -0.56 -16.43
CA VAL A 2 6.46 -1.03 -17.72
C VAL A 2 7.58 -1.21 -18.71
N ASP A 3 8.54 -0.30 -18.74
CA ASP A 3 9.61 -0.30 -19.73
C ASP A 3 10.60 -1.44 -19.51
N GLU A 4 10.85 -1.83 -18.27
CA GLU A 4 11.77 -2.92 -17.93
C GLU A 4 11.18 -4.30 -18.22
N HIS A 5 9.85 -4.42 -18.18
CA HIS A 5 9.14 -5.66 -18.50
C HIS A 5 8.60 -5.70 -19.93
N GLY A 6 8.91 -4.66 -20.74
CA GLY A 6 8.52 -4.60 -22.16
C GLY A 6 7.03 -4.31 -22.39
N LEU A 7 6.32 -3.89 -21.35
CA LEU A 7 4.91 -3.48 -21.47
C LEU A 7 4.83 -1.95 -21.64
N ASN A 8 4.07 -1.47 -22.58
CA ASN A 8 3.74 -0.05 -22.71
C ASN A 8 2.42 0.25 -21.97
N GLU A 9 2.15 1.53 -21.71
CA GLU A 9 0.96 1.95 -20.95
C GLU A 9 -0.37 1.44 -21.52
N THR A 10 -0.43 1.18 -22.82
CA THR A 10 -1.65 0.67 -23.49
C THR A 10 -1.77 -0.85 -23.43
N GLU A 11 -0.72 -1.56 -23.01
CA GLU A 11 -0.67 -3.01 -22.89
C GLU A 11 -0.72 -3.47 -21.42
N ARG A 12 -0.86 -2.53 -20.46
CA ARG A 12 -1.05 -2.87 -19.06
C ARG A 12 -2.38 -3.57 -18.87
N THR A 13 -2.34 -4.82 -18.50
CA THR A 13 -3.49 -5.51 -17.93
C THR A 13 -3.36 -5.48 -16.40
N PHE A 14 -4.37 -4.95 -15.74
CA PHE A 14 -4.48 -5.03 -14.29
C PHE A 14 -5.36 -6.23 -13.94
N PRO A 15 -5.12 -6.89 -12.80
CA PRO A 15 -6.04 -7.92 -12.32
C PRO A 15 -7.41 -7.28 -12.02
N GLU A 16 -8.48 -7.94 -12.40
CA GLU A 16 -9.85 -7.50 -12.13
C GLU A 16 -10.35 -8.00 -10.76
N ASP A 17 -9.83 -9.15 -10.31
CA ASP A 17 -10.15 -9.74 -9.01
C ASP A 17 -8.94 -10.46 -8.39
N LEU A 18 -9.15 -10.97 -7.17
CA LEU A 18 -8.08 -11.68 -6.45
C LEU A 18 -7.72 -13.02 -7.10
N TRP A 19 -8.68 -13.70 -7.77
CA TRP A 19 -8.41 -14.99 -8.38
C TRP A 19 -7.52 -14.89 -9.60
N GLU A 20 -7.60 -13.81 -10.36
CA GLU A 20 -6.70 -13.60 -11.50
C GLU A 20 -5.23 -13.66 -11.09
N LEU A 21 -4.90 -13.20 -9.88
CA LEU A 21 -3.53 -13.24 -9.37
C LEU A 21 -2.96 -14.67 -9.24
N THR A 22 -3.83 -15.68 -9.20
CA THR A 22 -3.42 -17.10 -9.19
C THR A 22 -3.14 -17.64 -10.59
N GLY A 23 -3.42 -16.87 -11.63
CA GLY A 23 -3.21 -17.24 -13.02
C GLY A 23 -1.72 -17.27 -13.43
N PRO A 24 -1.40 -18.00 -14.50
CA PRO A 24 -0.03 -18.15 -14.96
C PRO A 24 0.62 -16.83 -15.43
N GLU A 25 -0.16 -15.87 -15.83
CA GLU A 25 0.29 -14.51 -16.20
C GLU A 25 0.90 -13.75 -15.01
N TRP A 26 0.50 -14.09 -13.79
CA TRP A 26 0.98 -13.48 -12.54
C TRP A 26 2.01 -14.34 -11.80
N ASN A 27 2.43 -15.45 -12.39
CA ASN A 27 3.41 -16.35 -11.76
C ASN A 27 4.71 -15.60 -11.40
N GLY A 28 5.07 -15.63 -10.12
CA GLY A 28 6.27 -15.01 -9.58
C GLY A 28 6.27 -13.47 -9.55
N LYS A 29 5.15 -12.80 -9.93
CA LYS A 29 5.12 -11.34 -10.13
C LYS A 29 4.56 -10.55 -8.95
N THR A 30 4.13 -11.20 -7.88
CA THR A 30 3.49 -10.54 -6.73
C THR A 30 4.32 -10.70 -5.47
N ALA A 31 4.51 -9.62 -4.71
CA ALA A 31 5.17 -9.61 -3.42
C ALA A 31 4.19 -9.27 -2.30
N PHE A 32 4.17 -10.06 -1.25
CA PHE A 32 3.33 -9.87 -0.06
C PHE A 32 4.19 -9.68 1.19
N PRO A 33 4.06 -8.54 1.89
CA PRO A 33 4.73 -8.36 3.16
C PRO A 33 4.07 -9.20 4.27
N SER A 34 4.89 -9.73 5.17
CA SER A 34 4.42 -10.55 6.29
C SER A 34 3.35 -9.84 7.13
N PRO A 35 2.20 -10.44 7.40
CA PRO A 35 1.17 -9.87 8.26
C PRO A 35 1.58 -9.77 9.73
N VAL A 36 2.66 -10.41 10.13
CA VAL A 36 3.19 -10.36 11.50
C VAL A 36 3.94 -9.06 11.75
N THR A 37 4.69 -8.60 10.77
CA THR A 37 5.63 -7.46 10.88
C THR A 37 5.20 -6.22 10.13
N SER A 38 4.20 -6.34 9.22
CA SER A 38 3.72 -5.28 8.35
C SER A 38 2.25 -4.97 8.59
N SER A 39 1.93 -3.69 8.81
CA SER A 39 0.53 -3.23 8.90
C SER A 39 -0.23 -3.41 7.59
N PRO A 40 0.29 -2.99 6.41
CA PRO A 40 -0.39 -3.27 5.14
C PRO A 40 -0.50 -4.77 4.84
N GLY A 41 0.50 -5.58 5.18
CA GLY A 41 0.39 -7.03 5.05
C GLY A 41 -0.74 -7.63 5.89
N ARG A 42 -0.88 -7.15 7.12
CA ARG A 42 -1.98 -7.57 8.01
C ARG A 42 -3.33 -7.09 7.52
N ALA A 43 -3.42 -5.84 7.09
CA ALA A 43 -4.63 -5.26 6.54
C ALA A 43 -5.10 -6.02 5.29
N PHE A 44 -4.19 -6.33 4.38
CA PHE A 44 -4.52 -7.12 3.19
C PHE A 44 -4.94 -8.56 3.53
N MET A 45 -4.25 -9.19 4.47
CA MET A 45 -4.69 -10.53 4.94
C MET A 45 -6.12 -10.50 5.49
N ILE A 46 -6.48 -9.48 6.29
CA ILE A 46 -7.85 -9.33 6.81
C ILE A 46 -8.83 -9.08 5.66
N ALA A 47 -8.48 -8.24 4.70
CA ALA A 47 -9.31 -7.97 3.53
C ALA A 47 -9.55 -9.24 2.70
N THR A 48 -8.54 -10.11 2.51
CA THR A 48 -8.73 -11.39 1.82
C THR A 48 -9.66 -12.33 2.57
N ILE A 49 -9.59 -12.36 3.91
CA ILE A 49 -10.52 -13.17 4.72
C ILE A 49 -11.94 -12.64 4.54
N ASP A 50 -12.14 -11.33 4.63
CA ASP A 50 -13.45 -10.72 4.45
C ASP A 50 -14.01 -10.96 3.03
N TYR A 51 -13.16 -10.84 2.00
CA TYR A 51 -13.54 -11.10 0.62
C TYR A 51 -14.13 -12.50 0.45
N PHE A 52 -13.39 -13.52 0.86
CA PHE A 52 -13.81 -14.93 0.67
C PHE A 52 -14.89 -15.40 1.64
N GLU A 53 -15.02 -14.80 2.81
CA GLU A 53 -16.05 -15.15 3.79
C GLU A 53 -17.43 -14.57 3.44
N HIS A 54 -17.45 -13.40 2.77
CA HIS A 54 -18.68 -12.66 2.51
C HIS A 54 -19.09 -12.59 1.03
N ASP A 55 -18.35 -13.22 0.12
CA ASP A 55 -18.77 -13.32 -1.27
C ASP A 55 -19.70 -14.53 -1.46
N GLU A 56 -20.98 -14.27 -1.75
CA GLU A 56 -22.00 -15.30 -1.95
C GLU A 56 -21.72 -16.21 -3.15
N ASN A 57 -20.85 -15.79 -4.07
CA ASN A 57 -20.47 -16.55 -5.26
C ASN A 57 -19.22 -17.39 -5.03
N GLU A 58 -18.47 -17.12 -3.95
CA GLU A 58 -17.24 -17.83 -3.65
C GLU A 58 -17.52 -19.13 -2.91
N THR A 59 -16.97 -20.20 -3.45
CA THR A 59 -17.02 -21.55 -2.85
C THR A 59 -15.74 -21.94 -2.13
N THR A 60 -14.76 -21.07 -2.17
CA THR A 60 -13.42 -21.24 -1.62
C THR A 60 -13.19 -20.27 -0.45
N ASN A 61 -12.16 -20.50 0.31
CA ASN A 61 -11.80 -19.66 1.45
C ASN A 61 -10.45 -18.97 1.23
N ALA A 62 -10.15 -17.97 2.05
CA ALA A 62 -8.90 -17.20 1.96
C ALA A 62 -7.65 -18.08 2.03
N PHE A 63 -7.65 -19.17 2.78
CA PHE A 63 -6.48 -20.05 2.90
C PHE A 63 -6.19 -20.80 1.60
N ASP A 64 -7.23 -21.21 0.86
CA ASP A 64 -7.07 -21.84 -0.46
C ASP A 64 -6.50 -20.84 -1.47
N TRP A 65 -6.94 -19.58 -1.42
CA TRP A 65 -6.37 -18.51 -2.22
C TRP A 65 -4.90 -18.27 -1.87
N TRP A 66 -4.57 -18.11 -0.59
CA TRP A 66 -3.18 -17.92 -0.15
C TRP A 66 -2.27 -19.09 -0.53
N LYS A 67 -2.81 -20.30 -0.48
CA LYS A 67 -2.10 -21.51 -0.96
C LYS A 67 -1.87 -21.43 -2.47
N ALA A 68 -2.89 -21.07 -3.25
CA ALA A 68 -2.74 -20.92 -4.70
C ALA A 68 -1.72 -19.83 -5.06
N MET A 69 -1.68 -18.71 -4.31
CA MET A 69 -0.65 -17.70 -4.49
C MET A 69 0.76 -18.23 -4.20
N ALA A 70 0.92 -19.06 -3.17
CA ALA A 70 2.21 -19.70 -2.89
C ALA A 70 2.60 -20.72 -3.98
N GLU A 71 1.66 -21.45 -4.53
CA GLU A 71 1.86 -22.38 -5.66
C GLU A 71 2.14 -21.62 -6.97
N ASN A 72 1.70 -20.35 -7.07
CA ASN A 72 1.99 -19.42 -8.17
C ASN A 72 3.28 -18.60 -7.97
N ASP A 73 4.19 -19.10 -7.13
CA ASP A 73 5.50 -18.48 -6.85
C ASP A 73 5.43 -17.03 -6.34
N ALA A 74 4.32 -16.64 -5.71
CA ALA A 74 4.24 -15.34 -5.05
C ALA A 74 5.30 -15.23 -3.95
N ARG A 75 5.90 -14.05 -3.85
CA ARG A 75 6.97 -13.77 -2.89
C ARG A 75 6.39 -13.34 -1.56
N PHE A 76 6.71 -14.06 -0.50
CA PHE A 76 6.37 -13.69 0.87
C PHE A 76 7.62 -13.15 1.58
N THR A 77 7.58 -11.89 1.95
CA THR A 77 8.74 -11.16 2.50
C THR A 77 8.66 -11.04 4.01
N SER A 78 9.79 -10.72 4.64
CA SER A 78 9.87 -10.52 6.08
C SER A 78 9.11 -9.28 6.58
N GLY A 79 8.82 -8.32 5.69
CA GLY A 79 8.13 -7.08 6.01
C GLY A 79 7.91 -6.20 4.78
N TRP A 80 7.31 -5.01 5.01
CA TRP A 80 6.94 -4.07 3.95
C TRP A 80 8.17 -3.56 3.19
N THR A 81 9.24 -3.17 3.86
CA THR A 81 10.46 -2.65 3.23
C THR A 81 11.03 -3.65 2.21
N GLU A 82 11.10 -4.92 2.57
CA GLU A 82 11.59 -5.96 1.65
C GLU A 82 10.65 -6.15 0.45
N ALA A 83 9.33 -6.16 0.67
CA ALA A 83 8.37 -6.29 -0.40
C ALA A 83 8.40 -5.10 -1.36
N TYR A 84 8.37 -3.89 -0.81
CA TYR A 84 8.18 -2.66 -1.57
C TYR A 84 9.49 -2.11 -2.15
N GLU A 85 10.56 -2.02 -1.34
CA GLU A 85 11.80 -1.36 -1.74
C GLU A 85 12.77 -2.32 -2.47
N ILE A 86 12.65 -3.64 -2.25
CA ILE A 86 13.58 -4.61 -2.83
C ILE A 86 12.93 -5.36 -4.00
N HIS A 87 11.73 -5.91 -3.81
CA HIS A 87 11.10 -6.79 -4.79
C HIS A 87 10.13 -6.11 -5.72
N TYR A 88 9.48 -5.04 -5.30
CA TYR A 88 8.57 -4.32 -6.18
C TYR A 88 9.35 -3.51 -7.22
N SER A 89 9.01 -3.69 -8.50
CA SER A 89 9.73 -3.08 -9.63
C SER A 89 9.63 -1.56 -9.72
N GLY A 90 8.63 -0.96 -9.07
CA GLY A 90 8.44 0.49 -9.03
C GLY A 90 8.96 1.15 -7.75
N GLY A 91 9.36 0.37 -6.73
CA GLY A 91 9.61 0.82 -5.36
C GLY A 91 10.38 2.14 -5.23
N TYR A 92 9.84 3.08 -4.49
CA TYR A 92 10.29 4.46 -4.24
C TYR A 92 10.72 5.30 -5.45
N GLY A 93 10.52 4.84 -6.67
CA GLY A 93 11.04 5.52 -7.86
C GLY A 93 12.57 5.61 -7.93
N GLU A 94 13.29 5.12 -6.95
CA GLU A 94 14.74 5.06 -6.95
C GLU A 94 15.21 3.78 -7.63
N TRP A 95 15.21 3.81 -8.97
CA TRP A 95 15.89 2.77 -9.72
C TRP A 95 17.40 2.92 -9.55
N THR A 96 18.04 1.90 -9.00
CA THR A 96 19.51 1.80 -8.94
C THR A 96 19.96 0.81 -10.00
N GLU A 97 20.98 1.17 -10.79
CA GLU A 97 21.52 0.30 -11.82
C GLU A 97 21.90 -1.08 -11.26
N GLY A 98 21.34 -2.14 -11.83
CA GLY A 98 21.51 -3.51 -11.35
C GLY A 98 20.52 -3.94 -10.26
N HIS A 99 19.67 -3.05 -9.77
CA HIS A 99 18.54 -3.39 -8.89
C HIS A 99 17.25 -3.33 -9.69
N ILE A 100 16.86 -4.45 -10.23
CA ILE A 100 15.56 -4.63 -10.88
C ILE A 100 14.70 -5.38 -9.89
N GLY A 101 13.61 -4.74 -9.43
CA GLY A 101 12.60 -5.43 -8.67
C GLY A 101 12.02 -6.59 -9.48
N ASP A 102 11.87 -7.73 -8.88
CA ASP A 102 11.40 -8.95 -9.53
C ASP A 102 9.90 -9.19 -9.40
N SER A 103 9.18 -8.24 -8.80
CA SER A 103 7.73 -8.27 -8.64
C SER A 103 7.07 -7.05 -9.28
N LEU A 104 6.02 -7.26 -10.07
CA LEU A 104 5.23 -6.19 -10.69
C LEU A 104 4.18 -5.60 -9.74
N LEU A 105 3.71 -6.41 -8.80
CA LEU A 105 2.70 -6.07 -7.82
C LEU A 105 3.23 -6.25 -6.42
N THR A 106 2.83 -5.35 -5.54
CA THR A 106 3.05 -5.49 -4.10
C THR A 106 1.89 -4.93 -3.31
N VAL A 107 1.73 -5.43 -2.09
CA VAL A 107 0.78 -4.86 -1.14
C VAL A 107 1.44 -3.68 -0.43
N SER A 108 0.84 -2.51 -0.60
CA SER A 108 1.29 -1.26 0.01
C SER A 108 0.10 -0.35 0.32
N TYR A 109 0.36 0.93 0.54
CA TYR A 109 -0.66 1.95 0.75
C TYR A 109 -1.12 2.54 -0.58
N CYS A 110 -2.41 2.89 -0.69
CA CYS A 110 -2.96 3.46 -1.92
C CYS A 110 -2.30 4.78 -2.35
N HIS A 111 -1.71 5.52 -1.43
CA HIS A 111 -0.99 6.76 -1.72
C HIS A 111 0.50 6.54 -2.03
N SER A 112 1.00 5.31 -2.03
CA SER A 112 2.42 5.04 -2.35
C SER A 112 2.89 5.62 -3.68
N PRO A 113 2.10 5.60 -4.78
CA PRO A 113 2.52 6.26 -6.02
C PRO A 113 2.75 7.77 -5.87
N GLY A 114 1.95 8.45 -5.05
CA GLY A 114 2.17 9.87 -4.73
C GLY A 114 3.46 10.12 -3.97
N VAL A 115 3.83 9.23 -3.06
CA VAL A 115 5.12 9.28 -2.34
C VAL A 115 6.28 9.10 -3.32
N GLU A 116 6.19 8.13 -4.22
CA GLU A 116 7.19 7.91 -5.26
C GLU A 116 7.38 9.15 -6.13
N ALA A 117 6.28 9.75 -6.61
CA ALA A 117 6.33 10.96 -7.41
C ALA A 117 6.97 12.13 -6.66
N TYR A 118 6.67 12.28 -5.37
CA TYR A 118 7.26 13.34 -4.53
C TYR A 118 8.78 13.23 -4.44
N TYR A 119 9.31 12.02 -4.27
CA TYR A 119 10.77 11.82 -4.14
C TYR A 119 11.51 11.68 -5.47
N SER A 120 10.84 11.31 -6.56
CA SER A 120 11.45 11.09 -7.87
C SER A 120 11.40 12.28 -8.84
N GLY A 121 11.03 13.47 -8.35
CA GLY A 121 10.93 14.66 -9.20
C GLY A 121 9.69 14.69 -10.07
N ASN A 122 8.56 14.35 -9.49
CA ASN A 122 7.20 14.47 -10.04
C ASN A 122 6.80 13.41 -11.08
N SER A 123 7.38 12.23 -11.00
CA SER A 123 6.98 11.11 -11.87
C SER A 123 6.97 9.79 -11.11
N THR A 124 6.07 8.91 -11.47
CA THR A 124 6.03 7.53 -10.99
C THR A 124 5.56 6.61 -12.10
N HIS A 125 6.05 5.38 -12.11
CA HIS A 125 5.55 4.30 -12.96
C HIS A 125 4.54 3.41 -12.22
N SER A 126 4.32 3.70 -10.95
CA SER A 126 3.38 2.96 -10.10
C SER A 126 1.98 3.53 -10.17
N THR A 127 1.00 2.69 -9.99
CA THR A 127 -0.39 3.07 -9.78
C THR A 127 -1.01 2.21 -8.69
N SER A 128 -1.99 2.77 -7.98
CA SER A 128 -2.77 2.01 -6.99
C SER A 128 -3.84 1.21 -7.69
N ILE A 129 -3.92 -0.07 -7.34
CA ILE A 129 -4.98 -0.97 -7.78
C ILE A 129 -5.83 -1.30 -6.55
N THR A 130 -7.13 -1.06 -6.66
CA THR A 130 -8.11 -1.46 -5.65
C THR A 130 -9.08 -2.43 -6.29
N LEU A 131 -8.85 -3.70 -6.04
CA LEU A 131 -9.79 -4.72 -6.40
C LEU A 131 -11.02 -4.65 -5.48
N GLU A 132 -12.17 -5.05 -5.96
CA GLU A 132 -13.38 -5.06 -5.14
C GLU A 132 -13.13 -5.82 -3.84
N ARG A 133 -13.47 -5.21 -2.71
CA ARG A 133 -13.32 -5.75 -1.34
C ARG A 133 -11.92 -6.21 -0.94
N SER A 134 -10.87 -5.82 -1.69
CA SER A 134 -9.48 -6.18 -1.38
C SER A 134 -8.74 -5.12 -0.57
N THR A 135 -9.39 -4.00 -0.28
CA THR A 135 -8.79 -2.88 0.46
C THR A 135 -9.24 -2.84 1.91
N PHE A 136 -8.38 -2.28 2.76
CA PHE A 136 -8.65 -2.11 4.18
C PHE A 136 -8.40 -0.66 4.57
N HIS A 137 -9.41 -0.01 5.17
CA HIS A 137 -9.26 1.33 5.71
C HIS A 137 -8.53 1.28 7.04
N GLN A 138 -7.33 1.83 7.09
CA GLN A 138 -6.52 1.90 8.29
C GLN A 138 -6.57 3.30 8.88
N VAL A 139 -6.86 3.39 10.18
CA VAL A 139 -6.71 4.61 10.97
C VAL A 139 -5.60 4.40 11.99
N GLU A 140 -4.63 5.30 12.00
CA GLU A 140 -3.54 5.26 12.96
C GLU A 140 -3.87 6.05 14.22
N TYR A 141 -3.47 5.51 15.36
CA TYR A 141 -3.74 6.09 16.66
C TYR A 141 -2.45 6.28 17.46
N ALA A 142 -2.38 7.38 18.18
CA ALA A 142 -1.41 7.58 19.23
C ALA A 142 -2.11 7.55 20.59
N ALA A 143 -1.49 6.97 21.60
CA ALA A 143 -2.09 6.83 22.92
C ALA A 143 -1.09 7.01 24.05
N LEU A 144 -1.59 7.49 25.19
CA LEU A 144 -0.85 7.49 26.45
C LEU A 144 -0.70 6.05 26.96
N THR A 145 0.55 5.61 27.18
CA THR A 145 0.81 4.27 27.71
C THR A 145 0.52 4.18 29.21
N ASN A 146 0.02 3.03 29.65
CA ASN A 146 -0.15 2.78 31.08
C ASN A 146 1.22 2.84 31.79
N GLY A 147 1.30 3.58 32.89
CA GLY A 147 2.54 3.79 33.63
C GLY A 147 3.44 4.89 33.09
N ALA A 148 2.99 5.71 32.15
CA ALA A 148 3.75 6.87 31.69
C ALA A 148 4.10 7.81 32.85
N THR A 149 5.36 8.17 32.97
CA THR A 149 5.85 9.03 34.07
C THR A 149 5.64 10.51 33.80
N ASN A 150 5.45 10.91 32.55
CA ASN A 150 5.17 12.29 32.15
C ASN A 150 3.82 12.40 31.41
N VAL A 151 2.74 12.23 32.15
CA VAL A 151 1.37 12.27 31.61
C VAL A 151 1.05 13.61 30.96
N ASN A 152 1.46 14.72 31.60
CA ASN A 152 1.17 16.06 31.07
C ASN A 152 1.92 16.31 29.74
N GLY A 153 3.19 15.89 29.64
CA GLY A 153 3.97 16.01 28.41
C GLY A 153 3.39 15.13 27.29
N ALA A 154 2.95 13.92 27.62
CA ALA A 154 2.34 13.03 26.63
C ALA A 154 1.02 13.57 26.12
N ASN A 155 0.14 14.10 26.99
CA ASN A 155 -1.11 14.75 26.55
C ASN A 155 -0.82 15.97 25.66
N ALA A 156 0.13 16.84 26.07
CA ALA A 156 0.51 17.99 25.25
C ALA A 156 1.06 17.57 23.86
N PHE A 157 1.74 16.43 23.78
CA PHE A 157 2.20 15.88 22.51
C PHE A 157 1.05 15.33 21.65
N LEU A 158 0.06 14.67 22.25
CA LEU A 158 -1.13 14.22 21.55
C LEU A 158 -1.95 15.40 21.00
N ASP A 159 -2.12 16.45 21.81
CA ASP A 159 -2.79 17.68 21.39
C ASP A 159 -2.00 18.37 20.23
N PHE A 160 -0.68 18.36 20.29
CA PHE A 160 0.18 18.89 19.25
C PHE A 160 0.02 18.10 17.93
N LEU A 161 0.00 16.77 17.97
CA LEU A 161 -0.21 15.93 16.77
C LEU A 161 -1.56 16.20 16.10
N LEU A 162 -2.59 16.54 16.88
CA LEU A 162 -3.93 16.86 16.36
C LEU A 162 -4.12 18.34 16.04
N SER A 163 -3.13 19.19 16.32
CA SER A 163 -3.22 20.61 15.98
C SER A 163 -3.29 20.82 14.47
N GLU A 164 -3.94 21.89 14.03
CA GLU A 164 -4.10 22.20 12.62
C GLU A 164 -2.76 22.34 11.92
N ASP A 165 -1.79 23.00 12.56
CA ASP A 165 -0.46 23.25 12.01
C ASP A 165 0.33 21.97 11.74
N VAL A 166 0.15 20.94 12.56
CA VAL A 166 0.85 19.66 12.42
C VAL A 166 0.07 18.69 11.56
N ASN A 167 -1.21 18.47 11.89
CA ASN A 167 -1.99 17.42 11.25
C ASN A 167 -2.31 17.73 9.78
N ARG A 168 -2.50 19.01 9.43
CA ARG A 168 -2.68 19.44 8.03
C ARG A 168 -1.49 19.05 7.13
N ASN A 169 -0.30 19.01 7.68
CA ASN A 169 0.95 18.70 6.97
C ASN A 169 1.37 17.22 7.12
N MET A 170 0.49 16.34 7.59
CA MET A 170 0.77 14.90 7.69
C MET A 170 1.17 14.25 6.36
N PRO A 171 0.56 14.58 5.20
CA PRO A 171 0.97 13.98 3.94
C PRO A 171 2.44 14.20 3.62
N GLU A 172 2.96 15.41 3.83
CA GLU A 172 4.36 15.74 3.55
C GLU A 172 5.33 15.20 4.63
N ASN A 173 4.94 15.28 5.89
CA ASN A 173 5.87 14.98 7.00
C ASN A 173 5.82 13.54 7.50
N ASN A 174 4.72 12.84 7.25
CA ASN A 174 4.51 11.46 7.72
C ASN A 174 4.03 10.52 6.62
N LEU A 175 3.89 11.00 5.40
CA LEU A 175 3.44 10.23 4.23
C LEU A 175 2.08 9.54 4.44
N MET A 176 1.24 10.11 5.31
CA MET A 176 -0.10 9.61 5.66
C MET A 176 -1.14 10.70 5.47
N LEU A 177 -2.38 10.32 5.25
CA LEU A 177 -3.46 11.30 5.11
C LEU A 177 -3.79 11.93 6.47
N SER A 178 -4.12 13.24 6.46
CA SER A 178 -4.60 13.96 7.62
C SER A 178 -6.00 13.49 8.02
N VAL A 179 -6.30 13.52 9.33
CA VAL A 179 -7.66 13.33 9.85
C VAL A 179 -8.48 14.63 9.83
N LEU A 180 -7.87 15.75 9.50
CA LEU A 180 -8.55 17.05 9.38
C LEU A 180 -9.19 17.19 8.00
N GLU A 181 -10.26 17.99 7.94
CA GLU A 181 -10.82 18.43 6.66
C GLU A 181 -9.80 19.35 5.93
N ASN A 182 -9.73 19.20 4.61
CA ASN A 182 -8.84 19.98 3.75
C ASN A 182 -7.35 19.91 4.14
N PRO A 183 -6.73 18.74 4.16
CA PRO A 183 -5.30 18.60 4.40
C PRO A 183 -4.49 19.28 3.30
N THR A 184 -3.24 19.63 3.61
CA THR A 184 -2.27 20.08 2.61
C THR A 184 -1.58 18.87 2.00
N PHE A 185 -1.62 18.78 0.67
CA PHE A 185 -0.87 17.76 -0.06
C PHE A 185 0.37 18.40 -0.70
N PRO A 186 1.46 17.67 -0.84
CA PRO A 186 2.59 18.11 -1.63
C PRO A 186 2.17 18.45 -3.07
N ASP A 187 2.65 19.57 -3.58
CA ASP A 187 2.47 19.94 -4.98
C ASP A 187 3.54 19.22 -5.81
N THR A 188 3.13 18.13 -6.44
CA THR A 188 3.97 17.39 -7.37
C THR A 188 3.47 17.65 -8.77
N ASP A 189 4.25 18.34 -9.60
CA ASP A 189 3.89 18.71 -10.95
C ASP A 189 3.41 17.51 -11.77
N GLY A 190 2.10 17.48 -12.05
CA GLY A 190 1.47 16.44 -12.85
C GLY A 190 1.09 15.16 -12.08
N TYR A 191 1.36 15.09 -10.79
CA TYR A 191 0.88 14.02 -9.93
C TYR A 191 0.37 14.56 -8.59
N SER A 192 -0.80 14.14 -8.19
CA SER A 192 -1.41 14.51 -6.91
C SER A 192 -1.53 13.30 -6.01
N TRP A 193 -1.10 13.40 -4.76
CA TRP A 193 -1.16 12.34 -3.76
C TRP A 193 -2.52 11.68 -3.61
N HIS A 194 -3.58 12.42 -3.91
CA HIS A 194 -4.96 11.95 -3.71
C HIS A 194 -5.66 11.52 -5.00
N THR A 195 -5.07 11.73 -6.18
CA THR A 195 -5.75 11.36 -7.45
C THR A 195 -5.90 9.87 -7.62
N ASP A 196 -4.91 9.10 -7.18
CA ASP A 196 -4.94 7.64 -7.27
C ASP A 196 -5.33 6.98 -5.94
N THR A 197 -5.56 7.78 -4.89
CA THR A 197 -6.09 7.26 -3.63
C THR A 197 -7.58 7.01 -3.82
N PRO A 198 -8.03 5.75 -3.76
CA PRO A 198 -9.44 5.43 -3.91
C PRO A 198 -10.26 6.16 -2.84
N THR A 199 -11.31 6.84 -3.27
CA THR A 199 -12.32 7.33 -2.36
C THR A 199 -13.02 6.12 -1.75
N MET A 200 -12.75 5.85 -0.50
CA MET A 200 -13.52 4.86 0.25
C MET A 200 -14.94 5.40 0.41
N ASN A 201 -15.86 4.81 -0.31
CA ASN A 201 -17.27 5.00 0.00
C ASN A 201 -17.55 4.30 1.32
N ALA A 202 -17.84 5.11 2.35
CA ALA A 202 -18.25 4.63 3.66
C ALA A 202 -19.62 3.95 3.60
#